data_22e3e641e69e73366f67ed8da0d9e751
#
_entry.id   22e3e641e69e73366f67ed8da0d9e751
#
_cell.length_a   1.000
_cell.length_b   1.000
_cell.length_c   1.000
_cell.angle_alpha   90.00
_cell.angle_beta   90.00
_cell.angle_gamma   90.00
#
_symmetry.space_group_name_H-M   'P 1'
#
loop_
_entity.id
_entity.type
_entity.pdbx_description
1 polymer ?
#
loop_
_entity_poly.entity_id
_entity_poly.type
_entity_poly.pdbx_seq_one_letter_code
_entity_poly.pdbx_strand_id
1 'polypeptide(L)'
;MSFPYLRVAGGALLVVAGLAAYSGLSVGASGALILVFGGAVVLMLALLGHRPRAWDAAVFIVGLLALSAVSTGYSFGPRSVTYSATRTQLRYNTLSFTVVSSTGSVSLGFTNRPNLAYQVNFSTAGGIETPGVNTVTNSTAGGVFNLKVSSTWSSVSVLVGRGFSLDFNVTTGTGSIDLEAPGAEAIRSVSLYSSIGSVNAVVDSSALTALILRADFGSINLVSHHLGAAGARVPVTLSGTTGSVHMSVELARPDAVSLTASTAIGSISQSLSGFNISQNTRTDLAATAGDLASAENSFVVTASSSLGSVDVTAGFVPG
;
A
#
# COMPACT_ATOMS: atom_id res chain seq x y z
N MET A 1 39.13 -21.25 -32.44
CA MET A 1 39.67 -19.90 -32.18
C MET A 1 39.27 -19.49 -30.77
N SER A 2 40.23 -19.17 -29.93
CA SER A 2 39.95 -18.67 -28.57
C SER A 2 39.80 -17.15 -28.65
N PHE A 3 38.72 -16.60 -28.13
CA PHE A 3 38.49 -15.15 -28.06
C PHE A 3 38.76 -14.65 -26.62
N PRO A 4 40.03 -14.65 -26.14
CA PRO A 4 40.32 -14.17 -24.78
C PRO A 4 39.92 -12.72 -24.59
N TYR A 5 39.83 -11.95 -25.67
CA TYR A 5 39.43 -10.55 -25.67
C TYR A 5 37.99 -10.34 -25.18
N LEU A 6 37.07 -11.29 -25.42
CA LEU A 6 35.66 -11.16 -24.94
C LEU A 6 35.58 -11.23 -23.43
N ARG A 7 36.39 -12.02 -22.75
CA ARG A 7 36.44 -12.06 -21.28
C ARG A 7 36.98 -10.75 -20.71
N VAL A 8 38.10 -10.29 -21.28
CA VAL A 8 38.72 -9.03 -20.84
C VAL A 8 37.76 -7.89 -21.04
N ALA A 9 37.11 -7.79 -22.21
CA ALA A 9 36.12 -6.77 -22.49
C ALA A 9 34.90 -6.86 -21.59
N GLY A 10 34.36 -8.07 -21.36
CA GLY A 10 33.21 -8.27 -20.46
C GLY A 10 33.49 -7.89 -19.00
N GLY A 11 34.70 -8.33 -18.50
CA GLY A 11 35.14 -7.95 -17.16
C GLY A 11 35.36 -6.46 -17.01
N ALA A 12 35.99 -5.82 -18.00
CA ALA A 12 36.18 -4.37 -18.02
C ALA A 12 34.87 -3.61 -18.06
N LEU A 13 33.89 -4.06 -18.87
CA LEU A 13 32.55 -3.46 -18.92
C LEU A 13 31.83 -3.54 -17.58
N LEU A 14 31.93 -4.67 -16.86
CA LEU A 14 31.33 -4.80 -15.53
C LEU A 14 31.97 -3.86 -14.50
N VAL A 15 33.32 -3.73 -14.54
CA VAL A 15 34.01 -2.77 -13.65
C VAL A 15 33.61 -1.34 -13.96
N VAL A 16 33.55 -0.95 -15.23
CA VAL A 16 33.16 0.39 -15.66
C VAL A 16 31.70 0.67 -15.27
N ALA A 17 30.79 -0.30 -15.49
CA ALA A 17 29.40 -0.18 -15.10
C ALA A 17 29.26 -0.01 -13.57
N GLY A 18 30.01 -0.78 -12.78
CA GLY A 18 30.01 -0.67 -11.32
C GLY A 18 30.55 0.67 -10.83
N LEU A 19 31.63 1.18 -11.42
CA LEU A 19 32.18 2.49 -11.08
C LEU A 19 31.25 3.64 -11.50
N ALA A 20 30.64 3.57 -12.68
CA ALA A 20 29.66 4.54 -13.15
C ALA A 20 28.40 4.54 -12.25
N ALA A 21 27.94 3.37 -11.86
CA ALA A 21 26.83 3.22 -10.93
C ALA A 21 27.15 3.82 -9.55
N TYR A 22 28.34 3.60 -9.03
CA TYR A 22 28.80 4.15 -7.77
C TYR A 22 28.93 5.68 -7.82
N SER A 23 29.55 6.23 -8.88
CA SER A 23 29.73 7.68 -9.03
C SER A 23 28.43 8.44 -9.28
N GLY A 24 27.46 7.78 -9.95
CA GLY A 24 26.14 8.36 -10.21
C GLY A 24 25.18 8.32 -9.03
N LEU A 25 25.58 7.76 -7.86
CA LEU A 25 24.72 7.52 -6.68
C LEU A 25 23.43 6.76 -7.01
N SER A 26 23.36 6.14 -8.17
CA SER A 26 22.16 5.45 -8.68
C SER A 26 22.05 3.99 -8.22
N VAL A 27 23.12 3.44 -7.66
CA VAL A 27 23.18 2.06 -7.15
C VAL A 27 23.59 2.09 -5.69
N GLY A 28 22.90 1.34 -4.83
CA GLY A 28 23.39 1.13 -3.47
C GLY A 28 24.81 0.55 -3.47
N ALA A 29 25.63 0.94 -2.50
CA ALA A 29 27.04 0.55 -2.45
C ALA A 29 27.30 -0.96 -2.64
N SER A 30 26.38 -1.80 -2.16
CA SER A 30 26.44 -3.26 -2.33
C SER A 30 26.28 -3.71 -3.78
N GLY A 31 25.39 -3.10 -4.58
CA GLY A 31 25.19 -3.47 -5.99
C GLY A 31 26.40 -3.05 -6.85
N ALA A 32 26.93 -1.85 -6.62
CA ALA A 32 28.14 -1.36 -7.28
C ALA A 32 29.36 -2.26 -6.97
N LEU A 33 29.53 -2.65 -5.70
CA LEU A 33 30.61 -3.55 -5.28
C LEU A 33 30.49 -4.93 -5.94
N ILE A 34 29.29 -5.50 -6.05
CA ILE A 34 29.09 -6.79 -6.75
C ILE A 34 29.56 -6.70 -8.22
N LEU A 35 29.21 -5.61 -8.91
CA LEU A 35 29.63 -5.42 -10.31
C LEU A 35 31.15 -5.24 -10.42
N VAL A 36 31.77 -4.45 -9.54
CA VAL A 36 33.23 -4.23 -9.54
C VAL A 36 33.97 -5.52 -9.20
N PHE A 37 33.60 -6.20 -8.11
CA PHE A 37 34.24 -7.46 -7.72
C PHE A 37 33.99 -8.57 -8.72
N GLY A 38 32.77 -8.72 -9.25
CA GLY A 38 32.46 -9.70 -10.29
C GLY A 38 33.29 -9.46 -11.55
N GLY A 39 33.39 -8.21 -11.99
CA GLY A 39 34.24 -7.83 -13.12
C GLY A 39 35.73 -8.09 -12.88
N ALA A 40 36.23 -7.78 -11.68
CA ALA A 40 37.64 -8.05 -11.31
C ALA A 40 37.96 -9.56 -11.29
N VAL A 41 37.04 -10.39 -10.77
CA VAL A 41 37.20 -11.85 -10.80
C VAL A 41 37.24 -12.38 -12.24
N VAL A 42 36.36 -11.90 -13.13
CA VAL A 42 36.36 -12.28 -14.54
C VAL A 42 37.66 -11.87 -15.23
N LEU A 43 38.17 -10.65 -14.98
CA LEU A 43 39.43 -10.18 -15.48
C LEU A 43 40.60 -11.06 -15.00
N MET A 44 40.63 -11.38 -13.70
CA MET A 44 41.66 -12.25 -13.12
C MET A 44 41.66 -13.65 -13.76
N LEU A 45 40.46 -14.25 -13.95
CA LEU A 45 40.34 -15.54 -14.63
C LEU A 45 40.75 -15.48 -16.11
N ALA A 46 40.52 -14.35 -16.78
CA ALA A 46 40.98 -14.14 -18.15
C ALA A 46 42.52 -14.08 -18.26
N LEU A 47 43.18 -13.41 -17.31
CA LEU A 47 44.62 -13.27 -17.23
C LEU A 47 45.34 -14.61 -16.91
N LEU A 48 44.68 -15.48 -16.13
CA LEU A 48 45.21 -16.82 -15.79
C LEU A 48 45.13 -17.84 -16.93
N GLY A 49 44.73 -17.44 -18.12
CA GLY A 49 44.80 -18.24 -19.33
C GLY A 49 43.88 -19.44 -19.42
N HIS A 50 42.80 -19.49 -18.66
CA HIS A 50 41.83 -20.58 -18.73
C HIS A 50 41.13 -20.63 -20.09
N ARG A 51 40.92 -21.85 -20.63
CA ARG A 51 40.29 -22.06 -21.94
C ARG A 51 38.89 -21.46 -22.03
N PRO A 52 38.55 -20.76 -23.12
CA PRO A 52 37.25 -20.14 -23.31
C PRO A 52 36.15 -21.19 -23.30
N ARG A 53 35.08 -20.92 -22.60
CA ARG A 53 33.81 -21.65 -22.59
C ARG A 53 32.69 -20.73 -23.01
N ALA A 54 31.54 -21.29 -23.32
CA ALA A 54 30.31 -20.52 -23.66
C ALA A 54 29.96 -19.40 -22.66
N TRP A 55 30.43 -19.49 -21.43
CA TRP A 55 30.34 -18.49 -20.39
C TRP A 55 30.93 -17.11 -20.74
N ASP A 56 31.93 -17.07 -21.64
CA ASP A 56 32.63 -15.82 -21.97
C ASP A 56 31.73 -14.87 -22.74
N ALA A 57 30.88 -15.42 -23.63
CA ALA A 57 29.86 -14.65 -24.33
C ALA A 57 28.76 -14.20 -23.39
N ALA A 58 28.35 -15.06 -22.43
CA ALA A 58 27.32 -14.71 -21.43
C ALA A 58 27.79 -13.56 -20.54
N VAL A 59 29.03 -13.60 -20.02
CA VAL A 59 29.59 -12.52 -19.20
C VAL A 59 29.69 -11.21 -19.97
N PHE A 60 30.08 -11.26 -21.25
CA PHE A 60 30.14 -10.07 -22.09
C PHE A 60 28.77 -9.48 -22.33
N ILE A 61 27.73 -10.30 -22.60
CA ILE A 61 26.34 -9.86 -22.74
C ILE A 61 25.81 -9.25 -21.44
N VAL A 62 26.09 -9.91 -20.30
CA VAL A 62 25.67 -9.36 -18.98
C VAL A 62 26.36 -8.02 -18.71
N GLY A 63 27.64 -7.87 -19.04
CA GLY A 63 28.38 -6.61 -18.92
C GLY A 63 27.80 -5.50 -19.79
N LEU A 64 27.43 -5.80 -21.03
CA LEU A 64 26.76 -4.86 -21.93
C LEU A 64 25.38 -4.45 -21.41
N LEU A 65 24.59 -5.43 -20.93
CA LEU A 65 23.28 -5.15 -20.37
C LEU A 65 23.37 -4.29 -19.10
N ALA A 66 24.34 -4.58 -18.21
CA ALA A 66 24.58 -3.80 -17.01
C ALA A 66 24.99 -2.35 -17.36
N LEU A 67 25.91 -2.18 -18.31
CA LEU A 67 26.31 -0.85 -18.75
C LEU A 67 25.18 -0.09 -19.43
N SER A 68 24.40 -0.76 -20.27
CA SER A 68 23.22 -0.18 -20.92
C SER A 68 22.18 0.26 -19.86
N ALA A 69 21.91 -0.59 -18.87
CA ALA A 69 20.98 -0.26 -17.78
C ALA A 69 21.43 0.98 -17.00
N VAL A 70 22.71 1.07 -16.64
CA VAL A 70 23.26 2.24 -15.94
C VAL A 70 23.21 3.49 -16.83
N SER A 71 23.53 3.38 -18.11
CA SER A 71 23.53 4.52 -19.06
C SER A 71 22.12 5.05 -19.34
N THR A 72 21.09 4.20 -19.23
CA THR A 72 19.68 4.59 -19.40
C THR A 72 19.06 5.12 -18.10
N GLY A 73 19.84 5.23 -17.01
CA GLY A 73 19.39 5.73 -15.72
C GLY A 73 18.66 4.67 -14.88
N TYR A 74 18.76 3.38 -15.23
CA TYR A 74 18.32 2.32 -14.34
C TYR A 74 19.18 2.28 -13.08
N SER A 75 18.57 2.24 -11.92
CA SER A 75 19.26 2.12 -10.64
C SER A 75 19.06 0.71 -10.07
N PHE A 76 20.18 0.13 -9.59
CA PHE A 76 20.16 -1.15 -8.90
C PHE A 76 20.38 -0.91 -7.41
N GLY A 77 19.44 -1.33 -6.59
CA GLY A 77 19.54 -1.23 -5.12
C GLY A 77 18.38 -0.49 -4.46
N PRO A 78 18.34 -0.50 -3.14
CA PRO A 78 17.27 0.16 -2.40
C PRO A 78 17.34 1.68 -2.62
N ARG A 79 16.24 2.25 -3.02
CA ARG A 79 16.10 3.69 -3.26
C ARG A 79 14.95 4.23 -2.43
N SER A 80 15.17 5.39 -1.84
CA SER A 80 14.13 6.12 -1.12
C SER A 80 14.02 7.53 -1.69
N VAL A 81 12.82 7.92 -2.09
CA VAL A 81 12.51 9.28 -2.56
C VAL A 81 11.40 9.82 -1.69
N THR A 82 11.60 11.00 -1.12
CA THR A 82 10.65 11.63 -0.20
C THR A 82 10.12 12.93 -0.76
N TYR A 83 8.81 13.09 -0.75
CA TYR A 83 8.08 14.32 -1.03
C TYR A 83 7.35 14.78 0.24
N SER A 84 7.39 16.06 0.57
CA SER A 84 6.68 16.58 1.74
C SER A 84 6.17 17.99 1.52
N ALA A 85 5.12 18.35 2.25
CA ALA A 85 4.64 19.73 2.35
C ALA A 85 4.36 20.09 3.80
N THR A 86 4.52 21.36 4.12
CA THR A 86 4.21 21.92 5.42
C THR A 86 2.78 22.47 5.47
N ARG A 87 2.21 22.59 6.67
CA ARG A 87 0.89 23.20 6.87
C ARG A 87 0.79 24.63 6.34
N THR A 88 1.86 25.41 6.47
CA THR A 88 1.90 26.79 5.98
C THR A 88 1.82 26.89 4.46
N GLN A 89 2.22 25.84 3.74
CA GLN A 89 2.12 25.75 2.29
C GLN A 89 0.70 25.34 1.83
N LEU A 90 -0.07 24.68 2.71
CA LEU A 90 -1.42 24.21 2.42
C LEU A 90 -2.45 25.13 3.12
N ARG A 91 -3.21 25.88 2.32
CA ARG A 91 -4.29 26.76 2.82
C ARG A 91 -5.65 26.03 2.95
N TYR A 92 -5.63 24.70 3.02
CA TYR A 92 -6.83 23.86 2.98
C TYR A 92 -6.94 23.01 4.24
N ASN A 93 -8.16 22.84 4.74
CA ASN A 93 -8.45 21.99 5.90
C ASN A 93 -8.86 20.56 5.50
N THR A 94 -9.13 20.32 4.21
CA THR A 94 -9.48 19.01 3.68
C THR A 94 -8.42 18.53 2.72
N LEU A 95 -7.91 17.33 2.96
CA LEU A 95 -6.92 16.65 2.11
C LEU A 95 -7.53 15.37 1.55
N SER A 96 -7.43 15.18 0.24
CA SER A 96 -7.81 13.96 -0.45
C SER A 96 -6.58 13.28 -1.03
N PHE A 97 -6.36 12.03 -0.64
CA PHE A 97 -5.24 11.22 -1.09
C PHE A 97 -5.72 10.15 -2.05
N THR A 98 -5.20 10.18 -3.27
CA THR A 98 -5.36 9.09 -4.24
C THR A 98 -4.01 8.42 -4.44
N VAL A 99 -3.87 7.18 -3.98
CA VAL A 99 -2.62 6.41 -4.10
C VAL A 99 -2.86 5.21 -5.00
N VAL A 100 -2.05 5.09 -6.05
CA VAL A 100 -2.12 3.97 -7.00
C VAL A 100 -0.74 3.32 -7.07
N SER A 101 -0.65 2.05 -6.66
CA SER A 101 0.57 1.25 -6.76
C SER A 101 0.29 0.03 -7.64
N SER A 102 1.11 -0.21 -8.66
CA SER A 102 0.98 -1.44 -9.45
C SER A 102 1.57 -2.64 -8.72
N THR A 103 2.77 -2.45 -8.14
CA THR A 103 3.47 -3.48 -7.36
C THR A 103 4.19 -2.81 -6.21
N GLY A 104 3.86 -3.22 -4.98
CA GLY A 104 4.40 -2.66 -3.76
C GLY A 104 3.30 -2.38 -2.74
N SER A 105 3.64 -2.50 -1.48
CA SER A 105 2.69 -2.23 -0.39
C SER A 105 2.50 -0.73 -0.18
N VAL A 106 1.33 -0.36 0.29
CA VAL A 106 0.99 1.02 0.63
C VAL A 106 0.72 1.11 2.13
N SER A 107 1.45 1.97 2.82
CA SER A 107 1.26 2.25 4.24
C SER A 107 0.81 3.70 4.42
N LEU A 108 -0.27 3.89 5.14
CA LEU A 108 -0.86 5.18 5.46
C LEU A 108 -0.87 5.35 6.99
N GLY A 109 -0.30 6.44 7.47
CA GLY A 109 -0.23 6.70 8.92
C GLY A 109 -0.28 8.17 9.25
N PHE A 110 -0.30 8.46 10.54
CA PHE A 110 -0.36 9.81 11.08
C PHE A 110 0.90 10.19 11.82
N THR A 111 1.17 11.49 11.87
CA THR A 111 2.31 12.02 12.60
C THR A 111 1.92 13.20 13.48
N ASN A 112 2.56 13.27 14.65
CA ASN A 112 2.40 14.39 15.58
C ASN A 112 3.32 15.59 15.25
N ARG A 113 4.02 15.58 14.12
CA ARG A 113 4.86 16.72 13.70
C ARG A 113 3.97 17.94 13.38
N PRO A 114 4.01 19.04 14.17
CA PRO A 114 3.02 20.11 14.11
C PRO A 114 3.00 20.86 12.77
N ASN A 115 4.14 20.93 12.09
CA ASN A 115 4.28 21.68 10.84
C ASN A 115 4.13 20.80 9.58
N LEU A 116 4.01 19.48 9.72
CA LEU A 116 3.88 18.61 8.58
C LEU A 116 2.40 18.52 8.14
N ALA A 117 2.12 18.75 6.86
CA ALA A 117 0.84 18.44 6.28
C ALA A 117 0.81 17.02 5.75
N TYR A 118 1.80 16.66 4.93
CA TYR A 118 1.99 15.27 4.49
C TYR A 118 3.46 15.01 4.13
N GLN A 119 3.81 13.72 4.16
CA GLN A 119 5.07 13.19 3.66
C GLN A 119 4.78 11.89 2.89
N VAL A 120 5.24 11.80 1.65
CA VAL A 120 5.18 10.60 0.81
C VAL A 120 6.59 10.08 0.63
N ASN A 121 6.81 8.82 0.98
CA ASN A 121 8.09 8.15 0.83
C ASN A 121 7.91 6.93 -0.08
N PHE A 122 8.69 6.87 -1.15
CA PHE A 122 8.80 5.71 -2.01
C PHE A 122 10.04 4.91 -1.63
N SER A 123 9.88 3.60 -1.46
CA SER A 123 11.01 2.71 -1.17
C SER A 123 10.96 1.48 -2.06
N THR A 124 12.10 1.14 -2.66
CA THR A 124 12.30 -0.11 -3.40
C THR A 124 13.23 -1.02 -2.65
N ALA A 125 12.86 -2.29 -2.56
CA ALA A 125 13.65 -3.31 -1.86
C ALA A 125 14.87 -3.81 -2.67
N GLY A 126 15.18 -3.16 -3.78
CA GLY A 126 16.21 -3.56 -4.75
C GLY A 126 15.56 -4.10 -6.02
N GLY A 127 15.95 -3.57 -7.14
CA GLY A 127 15.40 -3.91 -8.44
C GLY A 127 15.88 -2.93 -9.50
N ILE A 128 15.46 -3.13 -10.73
CA ILE A 128 15.68 -2.19 -11.82
C ILE A 128 14.52 -1.20 -11.81
N GLU A 129 14.79 0.04 -11.44
CA GLU A 129 13.79 1.11 -11.50
C GLU A 129 14.06 2.04 -12.68
N THR A 130 13.04 2.27 -13.50
CA THR A 130 13.10 3.30 -14.53
C THR A 130 12.86 4.68 -13.93
N PRO A 131 13.63 5.71 -14.31
CA PRO A 131 13.37 7.08 -13.91
C PRO A 131 11.94 7.51 -14.29
N GLY A 132 11.23 8.16 -13.39
CA GLY A 132 9.88 8.69 -13.66
C GLY A 132 8.70 7.76 -13.34
N VAL A 133 8.95 6.58 -12.80
CA VAL A 133 7.90 5.61 -12.43
C VAL A 133 7.12 6.03 -11.17
N ASN A 134 7.74 6.81 -10.28
CA ASN A 134 7.12 7.33 -9.08
C ASN A 134 6.76 8.80 -9.25
N THR A 135 5.48 9.13 -9.14
CA THR A 135 5.00 10.51 -9.32
C THR A 135 4.15 10.95 -8.15
N VAL A 136 4.33 12.21 -7.77
CA VAL A 136 3.46 12.92 -6.82
C VAL A 136 2.97 14.18 -7.52
N THR A 137 1.67 14.28 -7.73
CA THR A 137 1.02 15.46 -8.32
C THR A 137 -0.03 16.00 -7.37
N ASN A 138 -0.24 17.28 -7.39
CA ASN A 138 -1.26 17.93 -6.58
C ASN A 138 -2.17 18.82 -7.43
N SER A 139 -3.38 18.98 -6.97
CA SER A 139 -4.36 19.90 -7.53
C SER A 139 -5.31 20.38 -6.44
N THR A 140 -5.98 21.47 -6.70
CA THR A 140 -6.97 22.04 -5.78
C THR A 140 -8.30 22.21 -6.49
N ALA A 141 -9.37 21.71 -5.89
CA ALA A 141 -10.72 21.84 -6.43
C ALA A 141 -11.73 21.91 -5.25
N GLY A 142 -12.66 22.83 -5.31
CA GLY A 142 -13.76 22.92 -4.34
C GLY A 142 -13.32 23.08 -2.87
N GLY A 143 -12.19 23.72 -2.60
CA GLY A 143 -11.68 23.87 -1.22
C GLY A 143 -10.95 22.61 -0.68
N VAL A 144 -10.73 21.60 -1.52
CA VAL A 144 -10.01 20.36 -1.19
C VAL A 144 -8.64 20.36 -1.88
N PHE A 145 -7.62 20.00 -1.12
CA PHE A 145 -6.29 19.72 -1.68
C PHE A 145 -6.20 18.24 -2.04
N ASN A 146 -6.06 17.96 -3.32
CA ASN A 146 -5.98 16.60 -3.86
C ASN A 146 -4.52 16.24 -4.11
N LEU A 147 -4.04 15.18 -3.50
CA LEU A 147 -2.72 14.60 -3.72
C LEU A 147 -2.86 13.26 -4.43
N LYS A 148 -2.32 13.15 -5.63
CA LYS A 148 -2.24 11.90 -6.37
C LYS A 148 -0.82 11.37 -6.35
N VAL A 149 -0.68 10.15 -5.84
CA VAL A 149 0.57 9.40 -5.72
C VAL A 149 0.48 8.18 -6.63
N SER A 150 1.44 7.99 -7.52
CA SER A 150 1.49 6.82 -8.39
C SER A 150 2.85 6.15 -8.31
N SER A 151 2.85 4.82 -8.19
CA SER A 151 4.05 3.99 -8.15
C SER A 151 3.85 2.74 -8.99
N THR A 152 4.89 2.28 -9.69
CA THR A 152 4.85 1.02 -10.43
C THR A 152 5.52 -0.12 -9.65
N TRP A 153 6.68 0.11 -9.04
CA TRP A 153 7.51 -0.94 -8.43
C TRP A 153 7.98 -0.61 -7.00
N SER A 154 7.45 0.44 -6.39
CA SER A 154 7.89 0.87 -5.06
C SER A 154 6.79 0.67 -4.03
N SER A 155 7.18 0.33 -2.82
CA SER A 155 6.30 0.52 -1.67
C SER A 155 6.15 2.01 -1.38
N VAL A 156 4.95 2.41 -1.02
CA VAL A 156 4.57 3.80 -0.77
C VAL A 156 4.20 3.96 0.69
N SER A 157 4.86 4.86 1.39
CA SER A 157 4.47 5.26 2.75
C SER A 157 3.99 6.71 2.75
N VAL A 158 2.78 6.93 3.23
CA VAL A 158 2.18 8.26 3.35
C VAL A 158 1.97 8.56 4.82
N LEU A 159 2.62 9.60 5.32
CA LEU A 159 2.39 10.14 6.66
C LEU A 159 1.62 11.45 6.54
N VAL A 160 0.54 11.56 7.29
CA VAL A 160 -0.34 12.72 7.29
C VAL A 160 -0.27 13.44 8.63
N GLY A 161 -0.21 14.76 8.61
CA GLY A 161 -0.32 15.58 9.81
C GLY A 161 -1.74 15.58 10.35
N ARG A 162 -1.89 15.61 11.67
CA ARG A 162 -3.20 15.61 12.34
C ARG A 162 -3.99 16.91 12.12
N GLY A 163 -5.30 16.84 12.30
CA GLY A 163 -6.21 18.01 12.28
C GLY A 163 -6.64 18.47 10.89
N PHE A 164 -6.61 17.59 9.92
CA PHE A 164 -7.26 17.75 8.61
C PHE A 164 -8.50 16.86 8.52
N SER A 165 -9.47 17.26 7.71
CA SER A 165 -10.51 16.36 7.20
C SER A 165 -9.92 15.54 6.06
N LEU A 166 -10.07 14.21 6.09
CA LEU A 166 -9.30 13.30 5.23
C LEU A 166 -10.20 12.39 4.40
N ASP A 167 -9.84 12.27 3.14
CA ASP A 167 -10.40 11.27 2.22
C ASP A 167 -9.24 10.41 1.67
N PHE A 168 -9.36 9.09 1.77
CA PHE A 168 -8.38 8.15 1.25
C PHE A 168 -8.97 7.28 0.14
N ASN A 169 -8.33 7.26 -1.01
CA ASN A 169 -8.61 6.33 -2.11
C ASN A 169 -7.30 5.64 -2.53
N VAL A 170 -7.14 4.38 -2.14
CA VAL A 170 -5.90 3.64 -2.32
C VAL A 170 -6.14 2.36 -3.09
N THR A 171 -5.34 2.16 -4.13
CA THR A 171 -5.40 0.96 -4.97
C THR A 171 -4.01 0.37 -5.13
N THR A 172 -3.87 -0.94 -4.92
CA THR A 172 -2.67 -1.68 -5.29
C THR A 172 -2.99 -2.91 -6.14
N GLY A 173 -2.19 -3.14 -7.16
CA GLY A 173 -2.29 -4.36 -7.97
C GLY A 173 -1.73 -5.57 -7.20
N THR A 174 -0.47 -5.49 -6.77
CA THR A 174 0.19 -6.52 -5.97
C THR A 174 0.89 -5.89 -4.80
N GLY A 175 0.45 -6.21 -3.59
CA GLY A 175 0.96 -5.67 -2.33
C GLY A 175 -0.17 -5.45 -1.34
N SER A 176 0.16 -5.33 -0.08
CA SER A 176 -0.82 -5.06 0.98
C SER A 176 -1.03 -3.57 1.17
N ILE A 177 -2.19 -3.21 1.70
CA ILE A 177 -2.52 -1.87 2.14
C ILE A 177 -2.68 -1.89 3.64
N ASP A 178 -1.97 -1.01 4.33
CA ASP A 178 -2.03 -0.83 5.77
C ASP A 178 -2.40 0.63 6.07
N LEU A 179 -3.55 0.85 6.71
CA LEU A 179 -4.01 2.15 7.19
C LEU A 179 -4.02 2.15 8.72
N GLU A 180 -3.21 2.98 9.33
CA GLU A 180 -3.19 3.19 10.77
C GLU A 180 -3.67 4.61 11.12
N ALA A 181 -4.90 4.70 11.57
CA ALA A 181 -5.56 5.94 11.98
C ALA A 181 -6.21 5.83 13.37
N PRO A 182 -5.43 5.52 14.42
CA PRO A 182 -5.98 5.48 15.77
C PRO A 182 -6.19 6.88 16.32
N GLY A 183 -7.27 7.10 17.06
CA GLY A 183 -7.48 8.31 17.84
C GLY A 183 -8.37 9.37 17.21
N ALA A 184 -9.58 9.00 16.80
CA ALA A 184 -10.67 9.92 16.44
C ALA A 184 -10.29 11.04 15.44
N GLU A 185 -9.53 10.70 14.42
CA GLU A 185 -9.18 11.60 13.34
C GLU A 185 -10.43 11.95 12.52
N ALA A 186 -10.44 13.14 11.90
CA ALA A 186 -11.57 13.56 11.05
C ALA A 186 -11.48 12.87 9.66
N ILE A 187 -11.54 11.54 9.63
CA ILE A 187 -11.59 10.77 8.40
C ILE A 187 -13.04 10.73 7.92
N ARG A 188 -13.27 11.23 6.72
CA ARG A 188 -14.60 11.26 6.13
C ARG A 188 -14.85 10.03 5.26
N SER A 189 -13.88 9.67 4.41
CA SER A 189 -14.06 8.60 3.45
C SER A 189 -12.78 7.77 3.32
N VAL A 190 -12.96 6.45 3.30
CA VAL A 190 -11.88 5.49 3.10
C VAL A 190 -12.30 4.49 2.03
N SER A 191 -11.50 4.37 0.99
CA SER A 191 -11.65 3.35 -0.05
C SER A 191 -10.29 2.69 -0.30
N LEU A 192 -10.12 1.44 0.13
CA LEU A 192 -8.89 0.67 -0.01
C LEU A 192 -9.15 -0.58 -0.84
N TYR A 193 -8.37 -0.78 -1.90
CA TYR A 193 -8.49 -1.94 -2.77
C TYR A 193 -7.13 -2.56 -3.08
N SER A 194 -7.00 -3.86 -2.84
CA SER A 194 -5.86 -4.68 -3.26
C SER A 194 -6.33 -5.82 -4.15
N SER A 195 -5.72 -5.97 -5.33
CA SER A 195 -6.00 -7.13 -6.18
C SER A 195 -5.31 -8.39 -5.65
N ILE A 196 -4.01 -8.31 -5.28
CA ILE A 196 -3.27 -9.42 -4.66
C ILE A 196 -2.52 -8.87 -3.44
N GLY A 197 -3.03 -9.18 -2.26
CA GLY A 197 -2.50 -8.72 -0.97
C GLY A 197 -3.61 -8.42 0.01
N SER A 198 -3.27 -8.27 1.26
CA SER A 198 -4.24 -8.00 2.32
C SER A 198 -4.52 -6.51 2.47
N VAL A 199 -5.69 -6.19 2.97
CA VAL A 199 -6.10 -4.83 3.36
C VAL A 199 -6.30 -4.79 4.87
N ASN A 200 -5.45 -4.07 5.56
CA ASN A 200 -5.53 -3.86 7.01
C ASN A 200 -5.86 -2.40 7.29
N ALA A 201 -6.86 -2.16 8.09
CA ALA A 201 -7.27 -0.82 8.47
C ALA A 201 -7.57 -0.73 9.97
N VAL A 202 -6.90 0.18 10.65
CA VAL A 202 -7.28 0.67 11.98
C VAL A 202 -7.83 2.07 11.77
N VAL A 203 -9.14 2.27 11.97
CA VAL A 203 -9.82 3.52 11.66
C VAL A 203 -10.69 3.94 12.83
N ASP A 204 -10.28 4.99 13.53
CA ASP A 204 -11.14 5.68 14.47
C ASP A 204 -11.57 7.02 13.86
N SER A 205 -12.85 7.27 13.74
CA SER A 205 -13.39 8.49 13.17
C SER A 205 -14.73 8.85 13.79
N SER A 206 -14.91 10.13 14.05
CA SER A 206 -16.20 10.69 14.52
C SER A 206 -17.11 11.20 13.39
N ALA A 207 -16.62 11.21 12.13
CA ALA A 207 -17.27 11.90 11.02
C ALA A 207 -17.24 11.08 9.72
N LEU A 208 -17.35 9.75 9.82
CA LEU A 208 -17.28 8.87 8.67
C LEU A 208 -18.52 9.02 7.77
N THR A 209 -18.29 9.13 6.47
CA THR A 209 -19.34 9.14 5.43
C THR A 209 -19.33 7.88 4.57
N ALA A 210 -18.18 7.21 4.44
CA ALA A 210 -18.05 5.92 3.76
C ALA A 210 -16.77 5.20 4.17
N LEU A 211 -16.83 3.86 4.29
CA LEU A 211 -15.66 2.99 4.47
C LEU A 211 -15.81 1.75 3.59
N ILE A 212 -14.90 1.59 2.63
CA ILE A 212 -14.93 0.50 1.66
C ILE A 212 -13.56 -0.16 1.65
N LEU A 213 -13.50 -1.43 2.05
CA LEU A 213 -12.29 -2.26 2.02
C LEU A 213 -12.53 -3.43 1.09
N ARG A 214 -11.64 -3.63 0.13
CA ARG A 214 -11.77 -4.71 -0.84
C ARG A 214 -10.44 -5.42 -1.10
N ALA A 215 -10.48 -6.75 -1.16
CA ALA A 215 -9.35 -7.58 -1.58
C ALA A 215 -9.84 -8.70 -2.50
N ASP A 216 -9.24 -8.85 -3.69
CA ASP A 216 -9.60 -9.98 -4.56
C ASP A 216 -8.89 -11.27 -4.08
N PHE A 217 -7.57 -11.23 -3.85
CA PHE A 217 -6.79 -12.34 -3.29
C PHE A 217 -6.00 -11.87 -2.06
N GLY A 218 -6.55 -12.12 -0.88
CA GLY A 218 -5.98 -11.72 0.40
C GLY A 218 -7.05 -11.51 1.45
N SER A 219 -6.65 -11.26 2.67
CA SER A 219 -7.58 -11.04 3.77
C SER A 219 -7.87 -9.55 3.99
N ILE A 220 -9.03 -9.27 4.52
CA ILE A 220 -9.42 -7.93 4.97
C ILE A 220 -9.50 -7.95 6.50
N ASN A 221 -8.88 -6.98 7.13
CA ASN A 221 -8.93 -6.78 8.57
C ASN A 221 -9.30 -5.32 8.88
N LEU A 222 -10.42 -5.10 9.54
CA LEU A 222 -10.87 -3.80 10.02
C LEU A 222 -10.93 -3.82 11.55
N VAL A 223 -10.25 -2.89 12.17
CA VAL A 223 -10.34 -2.64 13.61
C VAL A 223 -10.73 -1.19 13.84
N SER A 224 -11.70 -0.94 14.72
CA SER A 224 -12.06 0.41 15.17
C SER A 224 -12.51 0.37 16.62
N HIS A 225 -12.00 1.30 17.42
CA HIS A 225 -12.43 1.51 18.80
C HIS A 225 -13.42 2.69 18.93
N HIS A 226 -13.58 3.47 17.87
CA HIS A 226 -14.53 4.57 17.83
C HIS A 226 -14.93 4.90 16.39
N LEU A 227 -16.04 4.34 15.93
CA LEU A 227 -16.57 4.61 14.60
C LEU A 227 -17.88 5.38 14.69
N GLY A 228 -17.84 6.66 14.32
CA GLY A 228 -18.98 7.56 14.30
C GLY A 228 -19.48 7.84 12.88
N ALA A 229 -20.81 7.81 12.70
CA ALA A 229 -21.45 8.10 11.42
C ALA A 229 -21.72 9.61 11.28
N ALA A 230 -21.45 10.17 10.11
CA ALA A 230 -21.80 11.55 9.75
C ALA A 230 -22.90 11.55 8.66
N GLY A 231 -24.06 10.98 8.97
CA GLY A 231 -25.23 10.99 8.10
C GLY A 231 -26.06 9.72 8.16
N ALA A 232 -27.26 9.80 7.60
CA ALA A 232 -28.16 8.67 7.47
C ALA A 232 -27.62 7.67 6.43
N ARG A 233 -27.39 6.41 6.82
CA ARG A 233 -26.92 5.31 5.97
C ARG A 233 -25.47 5.40 5.47
N VAL A 234 -24.53 5.57 6.40
CA VAL A 234 -23.10 5.48 6.11
C VAL A 234 -22.71 4.04 5.75
N PRO A 235 -22.23 3.77 4.52
CA PRO A 235 -21.83 2.43 4.13
C PRO A 235 -20.48 2.05 4.75
N VAL A 236 -20.43 0.85 5.34
CA VAL A 236 -19.20 0.16 5.75
C VAL A 236 -19.18 -1.18 5.03
N THR A 237 -18.34 -1.30 3.99
CA THR A 237 -18.32 -2.47 3.12
C THR A 237 -16.95 -3.13 3.15
N LEU A 238 -16.92 -4.42 3.53
CA LEU A 238 -15.77 -5.29 3.46
C LEU A 238 -16.09 -6.41 2.47
N SER A 239 -15.34 -6.51 1.37
CA SER A 239 -15.63 -7.47 0.30
C SER A 239 -14.37 -8.20 -0.15
N GLY A 240 -14.27 -9.49 0.16
CA GLY A 240 -13.21 -10.40 -0.27
C GLY A 240 -13.69 -11.38 -1.35
N THR A 241 -12.86 -11.69 -2.34
CA THR A 241 -13.12 -12.79 -3.27
C THR A 241 -12.50 -14.08 -2.74
N THR A 242 -11.21 -14.07 -2.40
CA THR A 242 -10.49 -15.22 -1.83
C THR A 242 -9.69 -14.77 -0.63
N GLY A 243 -10.04 -15.26 0.55
CA GLY A 243 -9.43 -14.89 1.82
C GLY A 243 -10.48 -14.59 2.89
N SER A 244 -10.04 -14.40 4.11
CA SER A 244 -10.95 -14.14 5.23
C SER A 244 -11.23 -12.66 5.39
N VAL A 245 -12.42 -12.34 5.86
CA VAL A 245 -12.83 -10.99 6.28
C VAL A 245 -12.96 -10.97 7.79
N HIS A 246 -12.19 -10.15 8.45
CA HIS A 246 -12.27 -9.91 9.89
C HIS A 246 -12.66 -8.46 10.16
N MET A 247 -13.69 -8.26 10.96
CA MET A 247 -14.17 -6.96 11.37
C MET A 247 -14.34 -6.93 12.89
N SER A 248 -13.66 -5.99 13.54
CA SER A 248 -13.82 -5.73 14.99
C SER A 248 -14.07 -4.24 15.20
N VAL A 249 -15.30 -3.85 15.48
CA VAL A 249 -15.68 -2.44 15.54
C VAL A 249 -16.48 -2.11 16.79
N GLU A 250 -16.14 -0.98 17.40
CA GLU A 250 -16.96 -0.31 18.42
C GLU A 250 -17.60 0.93 17.81
N LEU A 251 -18.94 0.93 17.76
CA LEU A 251 -19.71 1.99 17.13
C LEU A 251 -20.03 3.09 18.16
N ALA A 252 -19.80 4.32 17.77
CA ALA A 252 -20.12 5.49 18.59
C ALA A 252 -21.61 5.77 18.54
N ARG A 253 -22.42 4.99 19.26
CA ARG A 253 -23.87 5.08 19.46
C ARG A 253 -24.61 5.75 18.30
N PRO A 254 -24.61 5.16 17.11
CA PRO A 254 -25.46 5.62 16.01
C PRO A 254 -26.92 5.39 16.39
N ASP A 255 -27.84 6.12 15.77
CA ASP A 255 -29.28 5.93 15.98
C ASP A 255 -29.75 4.56 15.52
N ALA A 256 -29.12 4.04 14.46
CA ALA A 256 -29.40 2.69 13.97
C ALA A 256 -28.21 2.04 13.23
N VAL A 257 -28.22 0.72 13.22
CA VAL A 257 -27.25 -0.11 12.46
C VAL A 257 -27.98 -1.24 11.77
N SER A 258 -27.68 -1.47 10.50
CA SER A 258 -27.96 -2.70 9.79
C SER A 258 -26.66 -3.41 9.48
N LEU A 259 -26.52 -4.67 9.91
CA LEU A 259 -25.34 -5.48 9.69
C LEU A 259 -25.72 -6.75 8.93
N THR A 260 -25.04 -7.00 7.82
CA THR A 260 -25.15 -8.24 7.05
C THR A 260 -23.77 -8.83 6.84
N ALA A 261 -23.65 -10.15 7.02
CA ALA A 261 -22.44 -10.87 6.65
C ALA A 261 -22.80 -12.10 5.82
N SER A 262 -21.98 -12.44 4.82
CA SER A 262 -22.21 -13.58 3.94
C SER A 262 -20.92 -14.21 3.45
N THR A 263 -20.97 -15.54 3.21
CA THR A 263 -19.89 -16.27 2.53
C THR A 263 -20.48 -17.36 1.64
N ALA A 264 -19.92 -17.52 0.44
CA ALA A 264 -20.38 -18.60 -0.43
C ALA A 264 -19.76 -19.95 -0.03
N ILE A 265 -18.45 -19.98 0.31
CA ILE A 265 -17.74 -21.17 0.77
C ILE A 265 -16.88 -20.78 1.98
N GLY A 266 -17.33 -21.19 3.16
CA GLY A 266 -16.66 -20.87 4.41
C GLY A 266 -17.61 -20.98 5.61
N SER A 267 -17.38 -20.15 6.60
CA SER A 267 -18.24 -20.03 7.77
C SER A 267 -18.24 -18.59 8.28
N ILE A 268 -19.34 -18.21 8.91
CA ILE A 268 -19.46 -16.96 9.64
C ILE A 268 -19.31 -17.25 11.12
N SER A 269 -18.47 -16.45 11.79
CA SER A 269 -18.41 -16.35 13.24
C SER A 269 -18.81 -14.94 13.66
N GLN A 270 -19.51 -14.80 14.77
CA GLN A 270 -19.98 -13.50 15.21
C GLN A 270 -19.95 -13.33 16.73
N SER A 271 -19.64 -12.10 17.15
CA SER A 271 -19.79 -11.65 18.54
C SER A 271 -20.43 -10.26 18.52
N LEU A 272 -21.74 -10.20 18.71
CA LEU A 272 -22.54 -8.97 18.59
C LEU A 272 -23.10 -8.56 19.95
N SER A 273 -22.85 -7.33 20.38
CA SER A 273 -23.39 -6.78 21.62
C SER A 273 -24.36 -5.64 21.33
N GLY A 274 -25.60 -5.77 21.79
CA GLY A 274 -26.64 -4.77 21.58
C GLY A 274 -27.38 -4.86 20.24
N PHE A 275 -27.28 -5.97 19.53
CA PHE A 275 -27.93 -6.22 18.25
C PHE A 275 -29.07 -7.23 18.40
N ASN A 276 -30.14 -7.04 17.60
CA ASN A 276 -31.17 -8.04 17.35
C ASN A 276 -30.79 -8.85 16.12
N ILE A 277 -30.55 -10.15 16.29
CA ILE A 277 -30.15 -11.04 15.22
C ILE A 277 -31.41 -11.61 14.57
N SER A 278 -31.62 -11.34 13.28
CA SER A 278 -32.74 -11.84 12.50
C SER A 278 -32.41 -13.09 11.69
N GLN A 279 -31.13 -13.27 11.33
CA GLN A 279 -30.62 -14.44 10.62
C GLN A 279 -29.24 -14.80 11.15
N ASN A 280 -29.02 -16.09 11.43
CA ASN A 280 -27.70 -16.60 11.84
C ASN A 280 -27.59 -18.05 11.33
N THR A 281 -26.98 -18.21 10.18
CA THR A 281 -26.66 -19.48 9.58
C THR A 281 -25.15 -19.64 9.45
N ARG A 282 -24.68 -20.76 8.94
CA ARG A 282 -23.24 -20.96 8.69
C ARG A 282 -22.70 -19.96 7.65
N THR A 283 -23.54 -19.52 6.72
CA THR A 283 -23.12 -18.71 5.56
C THR A 283 -23.74 -17.32 5.52
N ASP A 284 -24.73 -17.05 6.36
CA ASP A 284 -25.44 -15.78 6.33
C ASP A 284 -25.77 -15.29 7.74
N LEU A 285 -25.51 -14.01 7.97
CA LEU A 285 -25.85 -13.30 9.20
C LEU A 285 -26.58 -12.01 8.85
N ALA A 286 -27.66 -11.74 9.54
CA ALA A 286 -28.31 -10.43 9.52
C ALA A 286 -28.67 -10.00 10.93
N ALA A 287 -28.30 -8.78 11.29
CA ALA A 287 -28.56 -8.19 12.60
C ALA A 287 -28.84 -6.70 12.48
N THR A 288 -29.65 -6.18 13.36
CA THR A 288 -30.03 -4.76 13.40
C THR A 288 -29.98 -4.22 14.82
N ALA A 289 -29.74 -2.92 14.94
CA ALA A 289 -29.92 -2.18 16.16
C ALA A 289 -30.55 -0.81 15.83
N GLY A 290 -31.54 -0.37 16.58
CA GLY A 290 -32.29 0.86 16.30
C GLY A 290 -33.24 0.74 15.10
N ASP A 291 -33.82 1.87 14.70
CA ASP A 291 -34.75 1.98 13.56
C ASP A 291 -34.10 2.80 12.43
N LEU A 292 -33.73 2.11 11.36
CA LEU A 292 -33.09 2.71 10.18
C LEU A 292 -33.97 3.71 9.42
N ALA A 293 -35.30 3.62 9.57
CA ALA A 293 -36.20 4.48 8.83
C ALA A 293 -36.26 5.90 9.42
N SER A 294 -36.05 6.03 10.74
CA SER A 294 -36.06 7.30 11.46
C SER A 294 -34.68 7.83 11.87
N ALA A 295 -33.64 7.09 11.61
CA ALA A 295 -32.27 7.42 12.04
C ALA A 295 -31.67 8.61 11.27
N GLU A 296 -31.17 9.61 11.98
CA GLU A 296 -30.35 10.69 11.41
C GLU A 296 -28.91 10.24 11.12
N ASN A 297 -28.38 9.37 12.00
CA ASN A 297 -27.04 8.81 11.88
C ASN A 297 -27.11 7.28 11.93
N SER A 298 -26.73 6.62 10.88
CA SER A 298 -26.77 5.17 10.83
C SER A 298 -25.65 4.55 10.02
N PHE A 299 -25.33 3.30 10.36
CA PHE A 299 -24.43 2.47 9.58
C PHE A 299 -25.17 1.38 8.81
N VAL A 300 -24.77 1.17 7.56
CA VAL A 300 -25.12 -0.01 6.78
C VAL A 300 -23.84 -0.81 6.57
N VAL A 301 -23.68 -1.86 7.36
CA VAL A 301 -22.48 -2.70 7.41
C VAL A 301 -22.69 -3.94 6.56
N THR A 302 -21.79 -4.20 5.63
CA THR A 302 -21.76 -5.41 4.80
C THR A 302 -20.38 -6.02 4.84
N ALA A 303 -20.27 -7.27 5.29
CA ALA A 303 -19.05 -8.06 5.29
C ALA A 303 -19.22 -9.32 4.45
N SER A 304 -18.42 -9.53 3.42
CA SER A 304 -18.61 -10.69 2.53
C SER A 304 -17.29 -11.29 2.06
N SER A 305 -17.29 -12.61 1.87
CA SER A 305 -16.21 -13.35 1.20
C SER A 305 -16.80 -14.40 0.29
N SER A 306 -16.28 -14.58 -0.93
CA SER A 306 -16.70 -15.68 -1.78
C SER A 306 -16.06 -17.01 -1.34
N LEU A 307 -14.75 -17.04 -1.08
CA LEU A 307 -13.98 -18.18 -0.59
C LEU A 307 -13.20 -17.80 0.66
N GLY A 308 -13.73 -18.13 1.83
CA GLY A 308 -13.10 -17.80 3.11
C GLY A 308 -14.11 -17.57 4.22
N SER A 309 -13.62 -17.40 5.43
CA SER A 309 -14.49 -17.13 6.58
C SER A 309 -14.74 -15.65 6.76
N VAL A 310 -15.88 -15.31 7.34
CA VAL A 310 -16.22 -13.96 7.77
C VAL A 310 -16.36 -13.98 9.29
N ASP A 311 -15.58 -13.16 9.96
CA ASP A 311 -15.59 -12.98 11.41
C ASP A 311 -15.98 -11.55 11.76
N VAL A 312 -17.08 -11.39 12.50
CA VAL A 312 -17.66 -10.10 12.81
C VAL A 312 -17.80 -9.94 14.33
N THR A 313 -17.05 -9.00 14.87
CA THR A 313 -17.22 -8.51 16.23
C THR A 313 -17.71 -7.07 16.17
N ALA A 314 -18.87 -6.79 16.72
CA ALA A 314 -19.42 -5.43 16.77
C ALA A 314 -20.13 -5.17 18.07
N GLY A 315 -19.97 -3.95 18.57
CA GLY A 315 -20.61 -3.46 19.79
C GLY A 315 -20.69 -1.96 19.81
N PHE A 316 -21.23 -1.42 20.88
CA PHE A 316 -21.35 0.02 21.09
C PHE A 316 -20.36 0.48 22.15
N VAL A 317 -19.75 1.64 21.92
CA VAL A 317 -18.89 2.29 22.92
C VAL A 317 -19.69 2.47 24.22
N PRO A 318 -19.16 2.03 25.38
CA PRO A 318 -19.79 2.29 26.68
C PRO A 318 -20.02 3.80 26.88
N GLY A 319 -21.21 4.17 27.39
CA GLY A 319 -21.56 5.56 27.64
C GLY A 319 -20.98 6.09 28.94
#